data_69814855838a9540fe6a4282ff9e3486
#
_entry.id   69814855838a9540fe6a4282ff9e3486
#
_cell.length_a   1.000
_cell.length_b   1.000
_cell.length_c   1.000
_cell.angle_alpha   90.00
_cell.angle_beta   90.00
_cell.angle_gamma   90.00
#
_symmetry.space_group_name_H-M   'P 1'
#
loop_
_entity.id
_entity.type
_entity.pdbx_description
1 polymer ?
#
loop_
_entity_poly.entity_id
_entity_poly.type
_entity_poly.pdbx_seq_one_letter_code
_entity_poly.pdbx_strand_id
1 'polypeptide(L)'
;MKFKTVFLLIFLTSCVSNVQNNTKSFTPYNSKGFALVYEENDFDNKIISKKLDNNKLEVGHRKLGKNKILILTNPENNKSVELKVSKKIKYPNFFNVVITKKVSEELGLSSEFPFLEVHQRVKNKSFVAKKAEMFNEEKNVFDKAPVTKIKIDNISKIKNKKNKKQITGKKFSILIGEFYSKESANNLKNNLVDKYIKTELLKVRKLGKNRFELSAGPYLSINTLKTDYFALNKYGFEDLDIKQND
;
A
#
# COMPACT_ATOMS: atom_id res chain seq x y z
N MET A 1 -3.04 34.02 69.80
CA MET A 1 -3.91 34.32 68.65
C MET A 1 -3.08 34.90 67.51
N LYS A 2 -2.71 34.15 66.50
CA LYS A 2 -2.19 34.65 65.20
C LYS A 2 -1.65 33.47 64.33
N PHE A 3 -2.43 32.41 64.10
CA PHE A 3 -2.04 31.30 63.28
C PHE A 3 -3.17 30.80 62.33
N LYS A 4 -4.10 31.65 61.97
CA LYS A 4 -5.25 31.25 61.14
C LYS A 4 -5.28 31.87 59.74
N THR A 5 -4.29 32.64 59.30
CA THR A 5 -4.29 33.36 58.02
C THR A 5 -3.31 32.84 56.99
N VAL A 6 -2.55 31.76 57.26
CA VAL A 6 -1.54 31.19 56.31
C VAL A 6 -2.09 30.01 55.51
N PHE A 7 -3.28 29.49 55.82
CA PHE A 7 -3.80 28.27 55.19
C PHE A 7 -4.68 28.46 53.96
N LEU A 8 -4.85 29.69 53.45
CA LEU A 8 -5.75 29.98 52.34
C LEU A 8 -5.07 30.26 50.99
N LEU A 9 -3.78 29.99 50.86
CA LEU A 9 -2.98 30.34 49.62
C LEU A 9 -2.48 29.16 48.81
N ILE A 10 -2.93 27.92 49.09
CA ILE A 10 -2.38 26.69 48.44
C ILE A 10 -3.35 26.07 47.40
N PHE A 11 -4.50 26.64 47.13
CA PHE A 11 -5.49 26.04 46.19
C PHE A 11 -5.60 26.70 44.84
N LEU A 12 -4.53 27.31 44.32
CA LEU A 12 -4.48 27.77 42.92
C LEU A 12 -3.46 26.96 42.11
N THR A 13 -3.43 25.64 42.26
CA THR A 13 -2.83 24.81 41.21
C THR A 13 -3.84 24.68 40.08
N SER A 14 -3.82 25.65 39.19
CA SER A 14 -4.47 25.60 37.89
C SER A 14 -4.06 24.32 37.17
N CYS A 15 -4.99 23.38 37.02
CA CYS A 15 -4.86 22.29 36.08
C CYS A 15 -4.75 22.90 34.67
N VAL A 16 -3.55 23.15 34.18
CA VAL A 16 -3.29 23.28 32.75
C VAL A 16 -3.52 21.91 32.15
N SER A 17 -4.75 21.63 31.72
CA SER A 17 -5.01 20.50 30.85
C SER A 17 -4.24 20.75 29.56
N ASN A 18 -3.11 20.08 29.39
CA ASN A 18 -2.47 19.92 28.10
C ASN A 18 -3.49 19.26 27.17
N VAL A 19 -4.25 20.05 26.44
CA VAL A 19 -4.99 19.59 25.27
C VAL A 19 -3.93 19.19 24.24
N GLN A 20 -3.41 17.98 24.38
CA GLN A 20 -2.70 17.34 23.27
C GLN A 20 -3.73 17.23 22.14
N ASN A 21 -3.68 18.17 21.23
CA ASN A 21 -4.31 18.02 19.92
C ASN A 21 -3.64 16.83 19.25
N ASN A 22 -4.12 15.62 19.57
CA ASN A 22 -3.85 14.41 18.81
C ASN A 22 -4.48 14.59 17.43
N THR A 23 -3.92 15.44 16.62
CA THR A 23 -4.12 15.40 15.18
C THR A 23 -3.51 14.09 14.73
N LYS A 24 -4.32 13.01 14.76
CA LYS A 24 -3.94 11.75 14.12
C LYS A 24 -3.56 12.12 12.69
N SER A 25 -2.27 12.16 12.40
CA SER A 25 -1.79 12.39 11.06
C SER A 25 -2.38 11.28 10.20
N PHE A 26 -3.32 11.65 9.33
CA PHE A 26 -3.95 10.69 8.45
C PHE A 26 -2.94 10.28 7.38
N THR A 27 -2.37 9.10 7.52
CA THR A 27 -1.52 8.50 6.49
C THR A 27 -2.40 7.84 5.43
N PRO A 28 -2.30 8.25 4.15
CA PRO A 28 -3.02 7.59 3.08
C PRO A 28 -2.66 6.12 3.00
N TYR A 29 -3.63 5.27 2.68
CA TYR A 29 -3.36 3.86 2.44
C TYR A 29 -2.48 3.69 1.20
N ASN A 30 -1.39 2.97 1.35
CA ASN A 30 -0.47 2.61 0.29
C ASN A 30 -0.01 1.17 0.49
N SER A 31 -0.12 0.33 -0.52
CA SER A 31 0.33 -1.05 -0.46
C SER A 31 0.63 -1.62 -1.84
N LYS A 32 1.44 -2.68 -1.88
CA LYS A 32 1.73 -3.49 -3.06
C LYS A 32 1.38 -4.93 -2.75
N GLY A 33 0.80 -5.64 -3.69
CA GLY A 33 0.45 -7.04 -3.49
C GLY A 33 -0.57 -7.55 -4.50
N PHE A 34 -1.09 -8.74 -4.25
CA PHE A 34 -2.02 -9.38 -5.17
C PHE A 34 -3.45 -8.86 -5.02
N ALA A 35 -4.13 -8.72 -6.15
CA ALA A 35 -5.57 -8.53 -6.20
C ALA A 35 -6.29 -9.87 -6.22
N LEU A 36 -7.44 -9.95 -5.58
CA LEU A 36 -8.42 -11.00 -5.83
C LEU A 36 -9.32 -10.54 -6.99
N VAL A 37 -9.18 -11.17 -8.14
CA VAL A 37 -10.09 -10.95 -9.26
C VAL A 37 -11.36 -11.70 -8.96
N TYR A 38 -12.47 -10.97 -8.79
CA TYR A 38 -13.74 -11.50 -8.36
C TYR A 38 -14.32 -12.54 -9.32
N GLU A 39 -14.70 -13.69 -8.77
CA GLU A 39 -15.53 -14.70 -9.42
C GLU A 39 -16.81 -14.92 -8.61
N GLU A 40 -17.90 -15.32 -9.27
CA GLU A 40 -19.18 -15.52 -8.56
C GLU A 40 -19.08 -16.58 -7.47
N ASN A 41 -18.33 -17.64 -7.74
CA ASN A 41 -18.06 -18.72 -6.79
C ASN A 41 -17.33 -18.25 -5.52
N ASP A 42 -16.59 -17.13 -5.57
CA ASP A 42 -15.90 -16.60 -4.39
C ASP A 42 -16.87 -16.18 -3.28
N PHE A 43 -18.03 -15.67 -3.66
CA PHE A 43 -19.07 -15.32 -2.70
C PHE A 43 -19.77 -16.57 -2.16
N ASP A 44 -20.13 -17.50 -3.02
CA ASP A 44 -20.84 -18.72 -2.65
C ASP A 44 -19.95 -19.61 -1.74
N ASN A 45 -18.64 -19.64 -2.00
CA ASN A 45 -17.65 -20.32 -1.16
C ASN A 45 -17.22 -19.50 0.08
N LYS A 46 -17.86 -18.36 0.36
CA LYS A 46 -17.56 -17.48 1.51
C LYS A 46 -16.11 -16.96 1.56
N ILE A 47 -15.41 -16.96 0.44
CA ILE A 47 -14.08 -16.35 0.31
C ILE A 47 -14.18 -14.84 0.47
N ILE A 48 -15.25 -14.25 -0.05
CA ILE A 48 -15.58 -12.84 0.11
C ILE A 48 -16.95 -12.65 0.74
N SER A 49 -17.14 -11.52 1.43
CA SER A 49 -18.39 -11.25 2.16
C SER A 49 -19.48 -10.55 1.35
N LYS A 50 -19.19 -10.06 0.15
CA LYS A 50 -20.17 -9.34 -0.71
C LYS A 50 -19.85 -9.52 -2.19
N LYS A 51 -20.88 -9.66 -3.02
CA LYS A 51 -20.76 -9.75 -4.49
C LYS A 51 -20.34 -8.43 -5.11
N LEU A 52 -19.56 -8.48 -6.20
CA LEU A 52 -19.26 -7.37 -7.11
C LEU A 52 -19.95 -7.64 -8.47
N ASP A 53 -20.04 -6.61 -9.31
CA ASP A 53 -20.60 -6.73 -10.67
C ASP A 53 -19.44 -6.71 -11.68
N ASN A 54 -19.13 -7.86 -12.27
CA ASN A 54 -18.02 -8.00 -13.24
C ASN A 54 -18.20 -7.18 -14.51
N ASN A 55 -19.41 -6.70 -14.80
CA ASN A 55 -19.67 -5.83 -15.95
C ASN A 55 -19.32 -4.36 -15.66
N LYS A 56 -18.99 -4.02 -14.42
CA LYS A 56 -18.64 -2.68 -13.99
C LYS A 56 -17.20 -2.62 -13.48
N LEU A 57 -16.63 -1.41 -13.53
CA LEU A 57 -15.35 -1.13 -12.88
C LEU A 57 -15.59 -0.95 -11.38
N GLU A 58 -15.52 -2.04 -10.62
CA GLU A 58 -15.73 -2.03 -9.17
C GLU A 58 -14.50 -2.52 -8.41
N VAL A 59 -14.26 -1.90 -7.25
CA VAL A 59 -13.22 -2.27 -6.32
C VAL A 59 -13.80 -2.39 -4.92
N GLY A 60 -13.47 -3.49 -4.25
CA GLY A 60 -13.78 -3.73 -2.85
C GLY A 60 -12.52 -3.67 -1.98
N HIS A 61 -12.64 -3.09 -0.78
CA HIS A 61 -11.50 -3.00 0.13
C HIS A 61 -11.91 -3.36 1.56
N ARG A 62 -10.98 -3.96 2.32
CA ARG A 62 -11.26 -4.45 3.68
C ARG A 62 -11.29 -3.34 4.73
N LYS A 63 -10.31 -2.44 4.69
CA LYS A 63 -10.12 -1.37 5.67
C LYS A 63 -10.80 -0.07 5.24
N LEU A 64 -10.78 0.25 3.94
CA LEU A 64 -11.32 1.49 3.42
C LEU A 64 -12.83 1.42 3.21
N GLY A 65 -13.52 2.46 3.62
CA GLY A 65 -14.97 2.57 3.43
C GLY A 65 -15.36 2.99 2.02
N LYS A 66 -16.67 2.87 1.72
CA LYS A 66 -17.26 3.31 0.45
C LYS A 66 -16.87 4.76 0.10
N ASN A 67 -16.74 5.05 -1.18
CA ASN A 67 -16.41 6.36 -1.76
C ASN A 67 -14.96 6.86 -1.51
N LYS A 68 -14.09 6.09 -0.84
CA LYS A 68 -12.65 6.40 -0.83
C LYS A 68 -12.09 6.16 -2.22
N ILE A 69 -11.23 7.05 -2.69
CA ILE A 69 -10.64 6.97 -4.02
C ILE A 69 -9.35 6.16 -3.93
N LEU A 70 -9.22 5.16 -4.78
CA LEU A 70 -8.02 4.34 -4.97
C LEU A 70 -7.49 4.53 -6.37
N ILE A 71 -6.19 4.66 -6.49
CA ILE A 71 -5.44 4.53 -7.73
C ILE A 71 -4.82 3.14 -7.70
N LEU A 72 -5.23 2.31 -8.64
CA LEU A 72 -4.68 0.96 -8.84
C LEU A 72 -3.72 1.02 -10.01
N THR A 73 -2.49 0.57 -9.84
CA THR A 73 -1.46 0.60 -10.87
C THR A 73 -0.87 -0.79 -11.08
N ASN A 74 -0.81 -1.21 -12.33
CA ASN A 74 -0.07 -2.40 -12.72
C ASN A 74 1.41 -2.03 -12.94
N PRO A 75 2.34 -2.49 -12.09
CA PRO A 75 3.76 -2.12 -12.20
C PRO A 75 4.46 -2.70 -13.44
N GLU A 76 3.82 -3.64 -14.16
CA GLU A 76 4.40 -4.26 -15.35
C GLU A 76 4.31 -3.39 -16.59
N ASN A 77 3.18 -2.70 -16.73
CA ASN A 77 2.86 -1.89 -17.91
C ASN A 77 2.59 -0.42 -17.59
N ASN A 78 2.66 -0.04 -16.30
CA ASN A 78 2.35 1.28 -15.75
C ASN A 78 0.92 1.78 -16.05
N LYS A 79 0.00 0.88 -16.45
CA LYS A 79 -1.41 1.24 -16.57
C LYS A 79 -1.98 1.48 -15.18
N SER A 80 -2.79 2.52 -15.05
CA SER A 80 -3.45 2.87 -13.81
C SER A 80 -4.92 3.21 -14.03
N VAL A 81 -5.74 2.85 -13.04
CA VAL A 81 -7.18 3.17 -13.02
C VAL A 81 -7.52 3.80 -11.68
N GLU A 82 -8.24 4.94 -11.72
CA GLU A 82 -8.75 5.60 -10.53
C GLU A 82 -10.19 5.17 -10.28
N LEU A 83 -10.46 4.56 -9.14
CA LEU A 83 -11.78 4.04 -8.77
C LEU A 83 -12.18 4.46 -7.36
N LYS A 84 -13.49 4.58 -7.15
CA LYS A 84 -14.05 4.71 -5.79
C LYS A 84 -14.31 3.32 -5.22
N VAL A 85 -13.93 3.10 -3.97
CA VAL A 85 -14.31 1.88 -3.25
C VAL A 85 -15.83 1.72 -3.29
N SER A 86 -16.30 0.68 -3.98
CA SER A 86 -17.73 0.40 -4.13
C SER A 86 -18.31 -0.16 -2.84
N LYS A 87 -17.59 -1.09 -2.21
CA LYS A 87 -18.05 -1.82 -1.04
C LYS A 87 -16.89 -2.11 -0.08
N LYS A 88 -17.18 -2.05 1.23
CA LYS A 88 -16.29 -2.63 2.24
C LYS A 88 -16.56 -4.14 2.26
N ILE A 89 -15.54 -4.94 1.92
CA ILE A 89 -15.63 -6.40 1.72
C ILE A 89 -14.59 -7.09 2.60
N LYS A 90 -14.94 -8.19 3.25
CA LYS A 90 -14.00 -9.09 3.91
C LYS A 90 -13.49 -10.11 2.88
N TYR A 91 -12.19 -10.36 2.85
CA TYR A 91 -11.49 -11.31 1.99
C TYR A 91 -10.18 -11.75 2.66
N PRO A 92 -9.51 -12.83 2.22
CA PRO A 92 -8.29 -13.33 2.83
C PRO A 92 -7.16 -12.28 2.85
N ASN A 93 -6.35 -12.30 3.91
CA ASN A 93 -5.27 -11.33 4.15
C ASN A 93 -4.18 -11.32 3.06
N PHE A 94 -4.06 -12.42 2.34
CA PHE A 94 -3.16 -12.55 1.20
C PHE A 94 -3.38 -11.49 0.11
N PHE A 95 -4.63 -11.06 -0.06
CA PHE A 95 -4.97 -10.07 -1.08
C PHE A 95 -5.06 -8.67 -0.49
N ASN A 96 -4.60 -7.68 -1.26
CA ASN A 96 -4.67 -6.27 -0.88
C ASN A 96 -6.00 -5.62 -1.24
N VAL A 97 -6.64 -6.13 -2.28
CA VAL A 97 -7.87 -5.56 -2.82
C VAL A 97 -8.66 -6.65 -3.57
N VAL A 98 -9.97 -6.48 -3.67
CA VAL A 98 -10.84 -7.26 -4.57
C VAL A 98 -11.25 -6.38 -5.73
N ILE A 99 -11.07 -6.85 -6.95
CA ILE A 99 -11.40 -6.13 -8.19
C ILE A 99 -12.27 -6.98 -9.09
N THR A 100 -13.06 -6.35 -9.95
CA THR A 100 -13.81 -7.05 -11.01
C THR A 100 -12.92 -7.48 -12.17
N LYS A 101 -13.38 -8.45 -12.96
CA LYS A 101 -12.68 -8.88 -14.19
C LYS A 101 -12.39 -7.69 -15.12
N LYS A 102 -13.37 -6.80 -15.28
CA LYS A 102 -13.22 -5.58 -16.09
C LYS A 102 -12.09 -4.66 -15.63
N VAL A 103 -11.88 -4.51 -14.33
CA VAL A 103 -10.73 -3.74 -13.79
C VAL A 103 -9.42 -4.46 -14.08
N SER A 104 -9.39 -5.79 -13.95
CA SER A 104 -8.20 -6.59 -14.26
C SER A 104 -7.81 -6.47 -15.74
N GLU A 105 -8.77 -6.49 -16.64
CA GLU A 105 -8.57 -6.31 -18.10
C GLU A 105 -8.07 -4.91 -18.42
N GLU A 106 -8.67 -3.87 -17.85
CA GLU A 106 -8.27 -2.47 -18.06
C GLU A 106 -6.82 -2.23 -17.63
N LEU A 107 -6.43 -2.80 -16.51
CA LEU A 107 -5.06 -2.75 -16.00
C LEU A 107 -4.10 -3.69 -16.77
N GLY A 108 -4.62 -4.62 -17.57
CA GLY A 108 -3.83 -5.66 -18.24
C GLY A 108 -3.06 -6.52 -17.24
N LEU A 109 -3.72 -6.91 -16.14
CA LEU A 109 -3.10 -7.77 -15.13
C LEU A 109 -2.98 -9.20 -15.64
N SER A 110 -1.88 -9.87 -15.26
CA SER A 110 -1.72 -11.31 -15.51
C SER A 110 -2.73 -12.10 -14.69
N SER A 111 -3.40 -13.08 -15.31
CA SER A 111 -4.30 -13.99 -14.62
C SER A 111 -3.57 -14.89 -13.62
N GLU A 112 -2.29 -15.21 -13.90
CA GLU A 112 -1.47 -16.04 -13.02
C GLU A 112 -0.96 -15.26 -11.81
N PHE A 113 -0.61 -13.99 -12.01
CA PHE A 113 -0.06 -13.12 -10.97
C PHE A 113 -0.68 -11.72 -11.05
N PRO A 114 -1.92 -11.55 -10.56
CA PRO A 114 -2.60 -10.24 -10.56
C PRO A 114 -2.00 -9.31 -9.50
N PHE A 115 -0.73 -8.92 -9.69
CA PHE A 115 0.02 -8.06 -8.78
C PHE A 115 -0.19 -6.59 -9.15
N LEU A 116 -0.49 -5.75 -8.14
CA LEU A 116 -0.71 -4.33 -8.35
C LEU A 116 -0.28 -3.48 -7.15
N GLU A 117 -0.16 -2.20 -7.41
CA GLU A 117 0.03 -1.16 -6.40
C GLU A 117 -1.31 -0.47 -6.12
N VAL A 118 -1.58 -0.22 -4.85
CA VAL A 118 -2.81 0.43 -4.38
C VAL A 118 -2.46 1.70 -3.64
N HIS A 119 -2.87 2.83 -4.17
CA HIS A 119 -2.68 4.15 -3.58
C HIS A 119 -4.03 4.77 -3.24
N GLN A 120 -4.20 5.23 -2.00
CA GLN A 120 -5.37 6.03 -1.63
C GLN A 120 -5.14 7.50 -1.98
N ARG A 121 -5.99 8.04 -2.87
CA ARG A 121 -6.01 9.48 -3.12
C ARG A 121 -6.78 10.19 -2.01
N VAL A 122 -6.11 11.10 -1.32
CA VAL A 122 -6.72 11.97 -0.31
C VAL A 122 -6.96 13.34 -0.93
N LYS A 123 -8.20 13.82 -0.84
CA LYS A 123 -8.49 15.22 -1.18
C LYS A 123 -7.99 16.10 -0.03
N ASN A 124 -6.94 16.88 -0.26
CA ASN A 124 -6.55 17.93 0.68
C ASN A 124 -7.70 18.94 0.79
N LYS A 125 -8.40 18.92 1.91
CA LYS A 125 -9.44 19.91 2.18
C LYS A 125 -8.86 21.29 2.57
N SER A 126 -7.55 21.38 2.79
CA SER A 126 -6.93 22.57 3.38
C SER A 126 -6.40 23.59 2.37
N PHE A 127 -6.40 23.31 1.09
CA PHE A 127 -5.97 24.27 0.08
C PHE A 127 -7.15 24.63 -0.85
N VAL A 128 -8.06 25.43 -0.34
CA VAL A 128 -8.86 26.32 -1.20
C VAL A 128 -7.97 27.55 -1.37
N ALA A 129 -7.18 27.58 -2.43
CA ALA A 129 -6.62 28.85 -2.89
C ALA A 129 -7.82 29.78 -3.14
N LYS A 130 -8.10 30.69 -2.20
CA LYS A 130 -8.98 31.80 -2.49
C LYS A 130 -8.35 32.51 -3.68
N LYS A 131 -9.16 32.75 -4.71
CA LYS A 131 -8.73 33.52 -5.87
C LYS A 131 -8.06 34.77 -5.35
N ALA A 132 -6.76 34.91 -5.58
CA ALA A 132 -6.03 36.08 -5.15
C ALA A 132 -6.68 37.29 -5.82
N GLU A 133 -7.18 38.20 -5.03
CA GLU A 133 -7.62 39.48 -5.55
C GLU A 133 -6.37 40.28 -5.87
N MET A 134 -6.10 40.43 -7.17
CA MET A 134 -4.99 41.29 -7.62
C MET A 134 -5.35 42.74 -7.34
N PHE A 135 -4.59 43.38 -6.49
CA PHE A 135 -4.71 44.82 -6.23
C PHE A 135 -4.29 45.60 -7.49
N ASN A 136 -4.83 46.81 -7.66
CA ASN A 136 -4.58 47.62 -8.85
C ASN A 136 -3.09 47.94 -9.10
N GLU A 137 -2.27 47.94 -8.06
CA GLU A 137 -0.83 48.13 -8.13
C GLU A 137 -0.11 46.93 -8.80
N GLU A 138 -0.56 45.70 -8.53
CA GLU A 138 -0.03 44.47 -9.15
C GLU A 138 -0.40 44.35 -10.63
N LYS A 139 -1.57 44.85 -11.03
CA LYS A 139 -1.99 44.91 -12.44
C LYS A 139 -1.08 45.80 -13.27
N ASN A 140 -0.67 46.93 -12.71
CA ASN A 140 0.23 47.88 -13.38
C ASN A 140 1.65 47.35 -13.56
N VAL A 141 2.11 46.44 -12.73
CA VAL A 141 3.42 45.77 -12.85
C VAL A 141 3.35 44.64 -13.87
N PHE A 142 2.23 43.91 -13.92
CA PHE A 142 2.02 42.81 -14.86
C PHE A 142 2.00 43.26 -16.32
N ASP A 143 1.37 44.41 -16.58
CA ASP A 143 1.28 44.98 -17.95
C ASP A 143 2.60 45.57 -18.46
N LYS A 144 3.58 45.82 -17.58
CA LYS A 144 4.90 46.39 -17.93
C LYS A 144 6.04 45.37 -17.93
N ALA A 145 5.78 44.13 -17.53
CA ALA A 145 6.82 43.09 -17.56
C ALA A 145 7.03 42.55 -18.98
N PRO A 146 8.26 42.56 -19.54
CA PRO A 146 8.52 41.97 -20.83
C PRO A 146 8.33 40.46 -20.77
N VAL A 147 7.28 39.94 -21.40
CA VAL A 147 7.03 38.52 -21.50
C VAL A 147 7.95 37.94 -22.56
N THR A 148 9.12 37.47 -22.14
CA THR A 148 9.95 36.62 -23.00
C THR A 148 9.23 35.29 -23.18
N LYS A 149 8.75 35.01 -24.40
CA LYS A 149 8.16 33.73 -24.76
C LYS A 149 9.19 32.61 -24.58
N ILE A 150 9.10 31.88 -23.49
CA ILE A 150 9.86 30.65 -23.31
C ILE A 150 9.27 29.61 -24.25
N LYS A 151 9.99 29.25 -25.31
CA LYS A 151 9.67 28.09 -26.12
C LYS A 151 9.90 26.85 -25.26
N ILE A 152 8.81 26.19 -24.85
CA ILE A 152 8.87 24.89 -24.23
C ILE A 152 9.07 23.88 -25.36
N ASP A 153 10.30 23.50 -25.62
CA ASP A 153 10.60 22.38 -26.50
C ASP A 153 10.08 21.09 -25.86
N ASN A 154 9.21 20.41 -26.61
CA ASN A 154 8.65 19.11 -26.22
C ASN A 154 9.76 18.08 -26.09
N ILE A 155 10.15 17.77 -24.84
CA ILE A 155 11.06 16.67 -24.48
C ILE A 155 10.29 15.33 -24.47
N SER A 156 9.44 15.09 -25.45
CA SER A 156 8.70 13.83 -25.59
C SER A 156 9.11 13.09 -26.87
N LYS A 157 10.41 12.87 -27.07
CA LYS A 157 10.88 11.84 -27.99
C LYS A 157 11.63 10.77 -27.23
N ILE A 158 10.92 10.05 -26.36
CA ILE A 158 11.42 8.76 -25.88
C ILE A 158 11.25 7.78 -27.04
N LYS A 159 12.35 7.50 -27.71
CA LYS A 159 12.44 6.42 -28.68
C LYS A 159 12.05 5.11 -27.97
N ASN A 160 10.89 4.55 -28.35
CA ASN A 160 10.51 3.20 -27.99
C ASN A 160 11.53 2.22 -28.57
N LYS A 161 12.59 1.92 -27.84
CA LYS A 161 13.34 0.69 -28.05
C LYS A 161 12.43 -0.45 -27.63
N LYS A 162 11.81 -1.12 -28.59
CA LYS A 162 11.22 -2.46 -28.40
C LYS A 162 12.33 -3.43 -28.01
N ASN A 163 12.73 -3.42 -26.76
CA ASN A 163 13.41 -4.57 -26.20
C ASN A 163 12.33 -5.63 -25.96
N LYS A 164 12.30 -6.65 -26.83
CA LYS A 164 11.74 -7.96 -26.49
C LYS A 164 12.52 -8.48 -25.29
N LYS A 165 12.16 -8.07 -24.07
CA LYS A 165 12.55 -8.79 -22.87
C LYS A 165 11.84 -10.14 -22.95
N GLN A 166 12.64 -11.20 -23.10
CA GLN A 166 12.19 -12.56 -22.76
C GLN A 166 11.43 -12.45 -21.43
N ILE A 167 10.23 -12.99 -21.42
CA ILE A 167 9.41 -13.12 -20.21
C ILE A 167 10.09 -14.19 -19.36
N THR A 168 11.15 -13.82 -18.66
CA THR A 168 11.61 -14.60 -17.51
C THR A 168 10.51 -14.42 -16.49
N GLY A 169 9.76 -15.49 -16.22
CA GLY A 169 8.62 -15.49 -15.32
C GLY A 169 8.98 -14.77 -14.03
N LYS A 170 8.20 -13.73 -13.69
CA LYS A 170 8.41 -12.96 -12.47
C LYS A 170 8.37 -13.90 -11.28
N LYS A 171 9.32 -13.73 -10.41
CA LYS A 171 9.46 -14.55 -9.21
C LYS A 171 9.05 -13.71 -7.99
N PHE A 172 8.30 -14.30 -7.09
CA PHE A 172 7.89 -13.66 -5.84
C PHE A 172 8.50 -14.40 -4.65
N SER A 173 8.72 -13.68 -3.57
CA SER A 173 9.16 -14.24 -2.29
C SER A 173 8.35 -13.68 -1.15
N ILE A 174 8.10 -14.49 -0.14
CA ILE A 174 7.47 -14.05 1.11
C ILE A 174 8.59 -13.62 2.06
N LEU A 175 8.57 -12.38 2.51
CA LEU A 175 9.40 -11.91 3.61
C LEU A 175 8.79 -12.39 4.92
N ILE A 176 9.52 -13.22 5.67
CA ILE A 176 9.07 -13.78 6.94
C ILE A 176 9.48 -12.87 8.11
N GLY A 177 10.68 -12.30 8.02
CA GLY A 177 11.14 -11.35 9.04
C GLY A 177 12.57 -10.88 8.85
N GLU A 178 12.91 -9.83 9.58
CA GLU A 178 14.27 -9.30 9.69
C GLU A 178 14.82 -9.56 11.09
N PHE A 179 16.12 -9.91 11.16
CA PHE A 179 16.80 -10.30 12.37
C PHE A 179 18.11 -9.53 12.52
N TYR A 180 18.50 -9.26 13.76
CA TYR A 180 19.79 -8.65 14.08
C TYR A 180 20.91 -9.67 14.24
N SER A 181 20.60 -10.98 14.24
CA SER A 181 21.54 -12.09 14.38
C SER A 181 21.28 -13.14 13.31
N LYS A 182 22.35 -13.65 12.70
CA LYS A 182 22.28 -14.76 11.75
C LYS A 182 21.79 -16.04 12.41
N GLU A 183 22.15 -16.23 13.66
CA GLU A 183 21.75 -17.40 14.45
C GLU A 183 20.24 -17.42 14.65
N SER A 184 19.64 -16.30 15.07
CA SER A 184 18.18 -16.18 15.22
C SER A 184 17.43 -16.44 13.93
N ALA A 185 17.92 -15.91 12.80
CA ALA A 185 17.33 -16.19 11.49
C ALA A 185 17.42 -17.67 11.11
N ASN A 186 18.56 -18.32 11.38
CA ASN A 186 18.74 -19.74 11.10
C ASN A 186 17.91 -20.63 12.04
N ASN A 187 17.78 -20.28 13.31
CA ASN A 187 16.95 -21.02 14.26
C ASN A 187 15.48 -21.01 13.81
N LEU A 188 14.97 -19.85 13.40
CA LEU A 188 13.61 -19.79 12.86
C LEU A 188 13.50 -20.56 11.54
N LYS A 189 14.49 -20.44 10.64
CA LYS A 189 14.53 -21.23 9.41
C LYS A 189 14.40 -22.73 9.69
N ASN A 190 15.21 -23.26 10.62
CA ASN A 190 15.20 -24.67 10.98
C ASN A 190 13.84 -25.11 11.57
N ASN A 191 13.18 -24.23 12.35
CA ASN A 191 11.85 -24.52 12.89
C ASN A 191 10.75 -24.56 11.83
N LEU A 192 10.93 -23.86 10.70
CA LEU A 192 9.97 -23.81 9.60
C LEU A 192 10.19 -24.91 8.57
N VAL A 193 11.40 -25.45 8.52
CA VAL A 193 11.76 -26.54 7.59
C VAL A 193 10.90 -27.76 7.85
N ASP A 194 10.47 -28.41 6.78
CA ASP A 194 9.74 -29.68 6.75
C ASP A 194 8.34 -29.69 7.41
N LYS A 195 8.05 -28.72 8.29
CA LYS A 195 6.72 -28.60 8.89
C LYS A 195 5.75 -27.77 8.06
N TYR A 196 6.29 -26.70 7.44
CA TYR A 196 5.46 -25.66 6.81
C TYR A 196 5.94 -25.30 5.41
N ILE A 197 7.26 -25.23 5.19
CA ILE A 197 7.87 -24.80 3.94
C ILE A 197 9.06 -25.70 3.61
N LYS A 198 9.20 -26.01 2.33
CA LYS A 198 10.36 -26.78 1.85
C LYS A 198 11.66 -26.04 2.11
N THR A 199 12.68 -26.74 2.60
CA THR A 199 14.01 -26.21 2.91
C THR A 199 14.62 -25.38 1.77
N GLU A 200 14.41 -25.81 0.52
CA GLU A 200 14.94 -25.18 -0.68
C GLU A 200 14.42 -23.74 -0.89
N LEU A 201 13.20 -23.46 -0.41
CA LEU A 201 12.58 -22.17 -0.53
C LEU A 201 13.03 -21.19 0.56
N LEU A 202 13.47 -21.66 1.73
CA LEU A 202 13.86 -20.82 2.86
C LEU A 202 15.28 -20.30 2.72
N LYS A 203 15.44 -18.98 2.64
CA LYS A 203 16.73 -18.31 2.47
C LYS A 203 16.98 -17.28 3.54
N VAL A 204 18.19 -17.29 4.09
CA VAL A 204 18.69 -16.24 4.97
C VAL A 204 19.66 -15.38 4.17
N ARG A 205 19.36 -14.11 3.99
CA ARG A 205 20.18 -13.13 3.29
C ARG A 205 20.70 -12.06 4.25
N LYS A 206 21.98 -11.70 4.13
CA LYS A 206 22.57 -10.59 4.87
C LYS A 206 22.19 -9.27 4.16
N LEU A 207 21.55 -8.34 4.89
CA LEU A 207 21.19 -7.02 4.38
C LEU A 207 22.21 -5.94 4.76
N GLY A 208 22.97 -6.14 5.83
CA GLY A 208 23.95 -5.17 6.34
C GLY A 208 24.79 -5.75 7.46
N LYS A 209 25.52 -4.89 8.22
CA LYS A 209 26.48 -5.32 9.24
C LYS A 209 25.86 -6.28 10.28
N ASN A 210 24.66 -5.99 10.76
CA ASN A 210 23.95 -6.79 11.76
C ASN A 210 22.46 -6.93 11.39
N ARG A 211 22.15 -7.10 10.10
CA ARG A 211 20.77 -7.28 9.64
C ARG A 211 20.69 -8.46 8.69
N PHE A 212 19.78 -9.38 8.97
CA PHE A 212 19.55 -10.60 8.22
C PHE A 212 18.06 -10.71 7.90
N GLU A 213 17.75 -11.10 6.68
CA GLU A 213 16.40 -11.30 6.19
C GLU A 213 16.17 -12.80 6.04
N LEU A 214 15.07 -13.30 6.59
CA LEU A 214 14.56 -14.64 6.30
C LEU A 214 13.40 -14.50 5.34
N SER A 215 13.50 -15.14 4.19
CA SER A 215 12.45 -15.15 3.16
C SER A 215 12.21 -16.57 2.63
N ALA A 216 10.98 -16.80 2.14
CA ALA A 216 10.62 -18.01 1.41
C ALA A 216 10.42 -17.69 -0.06
N GLY A 217 11.03 -18.46 -0.94
CA GLY A 217 10.96 -18.29 -2.39
C GLY A 217 12.30 -18.52 -3.09
N PRO A 218 12.41 -18.29 -4.40
CA PRO A 218 11.40 -17.68 -5.27
C PRO A 218 10.27 -18.64 -5.63
N TYR A 219 9.05 -18.15 -5.66
CA TYR A 219 7.89 -18.89 -6.13
C TYR A 219 7.65 -18.64 -7.62
N LEU A 220 7.31 -19.71 -8.34
CA LEU A 220 6.97 -19.70 -9.75
C LEU A 220 5.45 -19.78 -9.99
N SER A 221 4.68 -20.00 -8.94
CA SER A 221 3.23 -20.13 -8.98
C SER A 221 2.58 -19.40 -7.80
N ILE A 222 1.52 -18.65 -8.09
CA ILE A 222 0.72 -17.99 -7.04
C ILE A 222 0.06 -19.00 -6.10
N ASN A 223 -0.29 -20.18 -6.60
CA ASN A 223 -0.93 -21.20 -5.77
C ASN A 223 0.01 -21.72 -4.70
N THR A 224 1.28 -22.02 -5.06
CA THR A 224 2.29 -22.45 -4.09
C THR A 224 2.59 -21.33 -3.10
N LEU A 225 2.81 -20.11 -3.59
CA LEU A 225 3.05 -18.92 -2.76
C LEU A 225 1.88 -18.70 -1.77
N LYS A 226 0.65 -18.77 -2.26
CA LYS A 226 -0.55 -18.62 -1.44
C LYS A 226 -0.67 -19.72 -0.37
N THR A 227 -0.35 -20.97 -0.72
CA THR A 227 -0.39 -22.09 0.23
C THR A 227 0.62 -21.87 1.37
N ASP A 228 1.86 -21.51 1.04
CA ASP A 228 2.90 -21.27 2.04
C ASP A 228 2.63 -20.00 2.87
N TYR A 229 2.07 -18.96 2.24
CA TYR A 229 1.63 -17.77 2.96
C TYR A 229 0.58 -18.09 4.02
N PHE A 230 -0.42 -18.90 3.70
CA PHE A 230 -1.44 -19.29 4.67
C PHE A 230 -0.90 -20.25 5.73
N ALA A 231 0.03 -21.12 5.38
CA ALA A 231 0.69 -21.98 6.34
C ALA A 231 1.47 -21.14 7.38
N LEU A 232 2.25 -20.16 6.92
CA LEU A 232 2.96 -19.22 7.80
C LEU A 232 2.00 -18.38 8.66
N ASN A 233 0.93 -17.88 8.08
CA ASN A 233 -0.08 -17.11 8.81
C ASN A 233 -0.74 -17.93 9.92
N LYS A 234 -1.06 -19.20 9.63
CA LYS A 234 -1.59 -20.14 10.64
C LYS A 234 -0.58 -20.44 11.75
N TYR A 235 0.71 -20.38 11.44
CA TYR A 235 1.77 -20.55 12.42
C TYR A 235 2.00 -19.33 13.33
N GLY A 236 1.38 -18.19 13.01
CA GLY A 236 1.40 -16.97 13.82
C GLY A 236 2.12 -15.78 13.17
N PHE A 237 2.52 -15.89 11.91
CA PHE A 237 3.05 -14.75 11.17
C PHE A 237 1.90 -13.97 10.53
N GLU A 238 1.47 -12.88 11.15
CA GLU A 238 0.32 -12.09 10.68
C GLU A 238 0.69 -11.06 9.63
N ASP A 239 1.89 -10.48 9.72
CA ASP A 239 2.37 -9.38 8.87
C ASP A 239 3.47 -9.89 7.91
N LEU A 240 3.05 -10.68 6.91
CA LEU A 240 3.93 -11.19 5.87
C LEU A 240 3.90 -10.26 4.65
N ASP A 241 5.08 -9.81 4.22
CA ASP A 241 5.22 -9.02 2.99
C ASP A 241 5.55 -9.91 1.79
N ILE A 242 5.01 -9.55 0.62
CA ILE A 242 5.33 -10.21 -0.64
C ILE A 242 6.21 -9.27 -1.47
N LYS A 243 7.42 -9.73 -1.76
CA LYS A 243 8.38 -9.02 -2.60
C LYS A 243 8.43 -9.64 -3.99
N GLN A 244 8.40 -8.80 -5.01
CA GLN A 244 8.74 -9.20 -6.37
C GLN A 244 10.26 -9.22 -6.49
N ASN A 245 10.80 -10.34 -6.97
CA ASN A 245 12.22 -10.47 -7.24
C ASN A 245 12.48 -10.04 -8.70
N ASP A 246 13.44 -9.16 -8.88
CA ASP A 246 13.93 -8.73 -10.18
C ASP A 246 14.74 -9.85 -10.89
#